data_0690a35e880b9e1473f001505b7ef623
#
_entry.id   0690a35e880b9e1473f001505b7ef623
#
_cell.length_a   1.000
_cell.length_b   1.000
_cell.length_c   1.000
_cell.angle_alpha   90.00
_cell.angle_beta   90.00
_cell.angle_gamma   90.00
#
_symmetry.space_group_name_H-M   'P 1'
#
loop_
_entity.id
_entity.type
_entity.pdbx_description
1 polymer ?
#
loop_
_entity_poly.entity_id
_entity_poly.type
_entity_poly.pdbx_seq_one_letter_code
_entity_poly.pdbx_strand_id
1 'polypeptide(L)'
;MRRHAALLASVLIAVAALGTGCSLESLSQSAGVVNVVVGYQSKTINTVTAGTLLRAQGYLERRLADITTRTGTKYAVRWQDYDTGAPITAQMLAEKIDIGSMGDYPMLINGSKTQANPLARTEMVSITGYNPKGALNMVVVSPDSRAKDLADLAGAKVSASVGSAGHGTLVRALSRAGVNGVEVLNQQPQVGASALESGQVQALSQFVAWPGLLVFQGKAKLLYDGAELNLPTLHGVVVRRSYAAAHPEVLAAFLQAQLDATDFLNAHPLQAARIVADASGLPPEVVYLYNGPGGTSFDTTLKPSLTEALKSDVPYLKSIGDFADLDVDKFVVDEPLRAVFTARGLDYQAARARTTNPSTLRGDPALAGELWLDGADTTQTTADPASLLRAVRDALGRGARVRAAYVPDTEFGTRWFADKAFWVKDGQNYLPFGTAAGAGRYLAAHPGSIAVNYQQALGGSV
;
A
#
# COMPACT_ATOMS: atom_id res chain seq x y z
N MET A 1 86.69 10.89 -19.31
CA MET A 1 87.58 10.02 -18.54
C MET A 1 86.78 9.00 -17.77
N ARG A 2 87.06 7.72 -18.05
CA ARG A 2 86.85 6.50 -17.26
C ARG A 2 85.40 6.18 -16.87
N ARG A 3 84.69 5.21 -17.54
CA ARG A 3 84.74 3.74 -17.40
C ARG A 3 84.30 3.23 -16.04
N HIS A 4 83.20 2.50 -16.01
CA HIS A 4 83.04 1.02 -15.85
C HIS A 4 81.57 0.73 -15.87
N ALA A 5 80.96 0.05 -16.72
CA ALA A 5 80.94 -1.38 -17.12
C ALA A 5 80.37 -2.31 -16.02
N ALA A 6 79.18 -2.84 -16.36
CA ALA A 6 78.70 -4.20 -16.20
C ALA A 6 78.36 -4.72 -14.77
N LEU A 7 77.14 -5.18 -14.57
CA LEU A 7 76.87 -6.64 -14.51
C LEU A 7 75.33 -6.87 -14.43
N LEU A 8 74.91 -7.72 -15.36
CA LEU A 8 73.54 -8.35 -15.36
C LEU A 8 73.44 -9.31 -14.19
N ALA A 9 72.35 -9.22 -13.47
CA ALA A 9 71.81 -10.32 -12.67
C ALA A 9 70.30 -10.34 -12.82
N SER A 10 69.78 -11.30 -13.58
CA SER A 10 68.42 -11.65 -13.78
C SER A 10 67.86 -12.23 -12.48
N VAL A 11 66.95 -11.55 -11.83
CA VAL A 11 66.13 -12.15 -10.77
C VAL A 11 64.69 -12.15 -11.28
N LEU A 12 64.19 -13.30 -11.66
CA LEU A 12 62.79 -13.60 -11.85
C LEU A 12 62.13 -13.54 -10.47
N ILE A 13 61.36 -12.47 -10.20
CA ILE A 13 60.39 -12.42 -9.09
C ILE A 13 59.06 -12.72 -9.70
N ALA A 14 58.52 -13.90 -9.40
CA ALA A 14 57.15 -14.26 -9.64
C ALA A 14 56.27 -13.40 -8.72
N VAL A 15 55.61 -12.38 -9.26
CA VAL A 15 54.56 -11.63 -8.57
C VAL A 15 53.30 -12.49 -8.64
N ALA A 16 53.00 -13.18 -7.55
CA ALA A 16 51.68 -13.77 -7.33
C ALA A 16 50.69 -12.60 -7.16
N ALA A 17 49.96 -12.32 -8.21
CA ALA A 17 48.83 -11.41 -8.16
C ALA A 17 47.74 -12.06 -7.30
N LEU A 18 47.64 -11.65 -6.02
CA LEU A 18 46.47 -11.82 -5.21
C LEU A 18 45.37 -10.89 -5.77
N GLY A 19 44.72 -11.37 -6.80
CA GLY A 19 43.46 -10.81 -7.25
C GLY A 19 42.41 -11.05 -6.18
N THR A 20 42.13 -10.03 -5.36
CA THR A 20 40.85 -9.94 -4.65
C THR A 20 39.76 -9.81 -5.71
N GLY A 21 39.34 -10.96 -6.24
CA GLY A 21 38.14 -11.07 -7.01
C GLY A 21 36.99 -10.70 -6.10
N CYS A 22 36.39 -9.51 -6.29
CA CYS A 22 34.98 -9.36 -6.01
C CYS A 22 34.29 -10.50 -6.76
N SER A 23 33.89 -11.53 -6.05
CA SER A 23 32.99 -12.54 -6.56
C SER A 23 31.70 -11.84 -6.94
N LEU A 24 31.58 -11.48 -8.23
CA LEU A 24 30.31 -11.55 -8.89
C LEU A 24 29.83 -12.97 -8.62
N GLU A 25 28.94 -13.14 -7.63
CA GLU A 25 28.11 -14.31 -7.55
C GLU A 25 27.28 -14.34 -8.84
N SER A 26 27.92 -14.88 -9.88
CA SER A 26 27.20 -15.42 -11.02
C SER A 26 26.20 -16.38 -10.41
N LEU A 27 24.90 -16.07 -10.57
CA LEU A 27 23.78 -16.96 -10.35
C LEU A 27 24.03 -18.21 -11.21
N SER A 28 24.85 -19.15 -10.72
CA SER A 28 24.86 -20.49 -11.24
C SER A 28 23.47 -21.05 -10.97
N GLN A 29 22.64 -21.14 -12.01
CA GLN A 29 21.49 -22.02 -11.97
C GLN A 29 22.04 -23.39 -11.57
N SER A 30 21.85 -23.76 -10.32
CA SER A 30 22.08 -25.12 -9.88
C SER A 30 21.11 -25.98 -10.69
N ALA A 31 21.64 -26.87 -11.54
CA ALA A 31 20.86 -27.74 -12.40
C ALA A 31 19.77 -28.43 -11.57
N GLY A 32 18.50 -28.17 -11.89
CA GLY A 32 17.36 -28.77 -11.21
C GLY A 32 16.65 -27.94 -10.13
N VAL A 33 16.98 -26.65 -9.92
CA VAL A 33 16.27 -25.74 -8.99
C VAL A 33 15.65 -24.59 -9.75
N VAL A 34 14.34 -24.41 -9.65
CA VAL A 34 13.61 -23.26 -10.19
C VAL A 34 13.70 -22.10 -9.19
N ASN A 35 14.31 -20.98 -9.61
CA ASN A 35 14.34 -19.77 -8.82
C ASN A 35 13.02 -19.00 -8.98
N VAL A 36 12.48 -18.48 -7.87
CA VAL A 36 11.27 -17.66 -7.81
C VAL A 36 11.65 -16.37 -7.09
N VAL A 37 11.72 -15.26 -7.80
CA VAL A 37 12.08 -13.97 -7.21
C VAL A 37 10.85 -13.08 -7.15
N VAL A 38 10.45 -12.73 -5.90
CA VAL A 38 9.26 -11.91 -5.64
C VAL A 38 9.67 -10.54 -5.10
N GLY A 39 9.30 -9.49 -5.82
CA GLY A 39 9.44 -8.10 -5.37
C GLY A 39 8.18 -7.63 -4.64
N TYR A 40 8.33 -7.10 -3.44
CA TYR A 40 7.23 -6.62 -2.63
C TYR A 40 7.58 -5.34 -1.87
N GLN A 41 6.62 -4.77 -1.17
CA GLN A 41 6.78 -3.53 -0.41
C GLN A 41 6.24 -3.75 1.01
N SER A 42 7.12 -3.96 2.00
CA SER A 42 6.71 -4.35 3.35
C SER A 42 5.83 -3.31 4.05
N LYS A 43 6.04 -2.03 3.74
CA LYS A 43 5.31 -0.90 4.34
C LYS A 43 4.12 -0.41 3.51
N THR A 44 3.89 -0.99 2.32
CA THR A 44 2.70 -0.72 1.50
C THR A 44 1.64 -1.76 1.83
N ILE A 45 0.89 -1.50 2.90
CA ILE A 45 0.10 -2.54 3.60
C ILE A 45 -1.16 -3.00 2.89
N ASN A 46 -1.56 -2.40 1.79
CA ASN A 46 -2.62 -2.92 0.91
C ASN A 46 -2.11 -3.93 -0.14
N THR A 47 -0.80 -4.25 -0.13
CA THR A 47 -0.22 -5.34 -0.93
C THR A 47 0.11 -6.59 -0.10
N VAL A 48 -0.22 -6.61 1.19
CA VAL A 48 0.26 -7.64 2.14
C VAL A 48 -0.12 -9.06 1.75
N THR A 49 -1.25 -9.26 1.06
CA THR A 49 -1.72 -10.59 0.61
C THR A 49 -0.90 -11.17 -0.55
N ALA A 50 -0.05 -10.36 -1.19
CA ALA A 50 0.93 -10.79 -2.18
C ALA A 50 2.39 -10.46 -1.75
N GLY A 51 2.59 -10.03 -0.51
CA GLY A 51 3.86 -9.61 0.04
C GLY A 51 4.01 -10.00 1.50
N THR A 52 3.97 -9.01 2.40
CA THR A 52 4.36 -9.14 3.80
C THR A 52 3.65 -10.27 4.55
N LEU A 53 2.31 -10.34 4.47
CA LEU A 53 1.53 -11.39 5.15
C LEU A 53 1.77 -12.76 4.51
N LEU A 54 1.73 -12.83 3.17
CA LEU A 54 1.94 -14.07 2.44
C LEU A 54 3.32 -14.67 2.75
N ARG A 55 4.37 -13.82 2.73
CA ARG A 55 5.74 -14.20 3.10
C ARG A 55 5.84 -14.60 4.57
N ALA A 56 5.35 -13.78 5.50
CA ALA A 56 5.46 -14.05 6.94
C ALA A 56 4.78 -15.38 7.34
N GLN A 57 3.72 -15.74 6.65
CA GLN A 57 3.02 -17.00 6.86
C GLN A 57 3.59 -18.16 6.03
N GLY A 58 4.54 -17.93 5.12
CA GLY A 58 5.17 -18.98 4.30
C GLY A 58 4.19 -19.69 3.36
N TYR A 59 3.15 -19.00 2.89
CA TYR A 59 2.11 -19.64 2.07
C TYR A 59 2.66 -20.14 0.72
N LEU A 60 3.51 -19.35 0.05
CA LEU A 60 4.11 -19.74 -1.23
C LEU A 60 5.05 -20.94 -1.07
N GLU A 61 5.92 -20.89 -0.06
CA GLU A 61 6.90 -21.94 0.21
C GLU A 61 6.20 -23.28 0.46
N ARG A 62 5.10 -23.29 1.22
CA ARG A 62 4.32 -24.53 1.43
C ARG A 62 3.72 -25.06 0.14
N ARG A 63 3.11 -24.20 -0.71
CA ARG A 63 2.55 -24.61 -1.99
C ARG A 63 3.60 -25.20 -2.93
N LEU A 64 4.79 -24.61 -2.96
CA LEU A 64 5.91 -25.11 -3.77
C LEU A 64 6.50 -26.41 -3.20
N ALA A 65 6.53 -26.59 -1.88
CA ALA A 65 6.93 -27.85 -1.26
C ALA A 65 5.98 -29.01 -1.63
N ASP A 66 4.66 -28.74 -1.71
CA ASP A 66 3.68 -29.72 -2.17
C ASP A 66 3.91 -30.11 -3.63
N ILE A 67 4.29 -29.16 -4.49
CA ILE A 67 4.66 -29.45 -5.88
C ILE A 67 5.94 -30.26 -5.92
N THR A 68 6.96 -29.89 -5.14
CA THR A 68 8.23 -30.62 -5.05
C THR A 68 7.98 -32.11 -4.67
N THR A 69 7.11 -32.35 -3.69
CA THR A 69 6.77 -33.72 -3.25
C THR A 69 6.16 -34.56 -4.38
N ARG A 70 5.38 -33.94 -5.28
CA ARG A 70 4.70 -34.63 -6.38
C ARG A 70 5.55 -34.80 -7.62
N THR A 71 6.43 -33.83 -7.91
CA THR A 71 7.15 -33.74 -9.20
C THR A 71 8.65 -33.98 -9.08
N GLY A 72 9.22 -33.87 -7.88
CA GLY A 72 10.68 -33.87 -7.66
C GLY A 72 11.37 -32.54 -8.00
N THR A 73 10.67 -31.59 -8.62
CA THR A 73 11.23 -30.27 -8.96
C THR A 73 11.43 -29.45 -7.69
N LYS A 74 12.63 -28.90 -7.51
CA LYS A 74 12.96 -28.05 -6.36
C LYS A 74 12.76 -26.59 -6.71
N TYR A 75 12.32 -25.79 -5.73
CA TYR A 75 12.09 -24.35 -5.85
C TYR A 75 12.89 -23.59 -4.80
N ALA A 76 13.43 -22.43 -5.18
CA ALA A 76 14.11 -21.49 -4.29
C ALA A 76 13.42 -20.12 -4.36
N VAL A 77 12.69 -19.76 -3.31
CA VAL A 77 12.00 -18.46 -3.23
C VAL A 77 12.92 -17.41 -2.64
N ARG A 78 13.00 -16.25 -3.30
CA ARG A 78 13.73 -15.08 -2.84
C ARG A 78 12.78 -13.88 -2.80
N TRP A 79 12.63 -13.29 -1.63
CA TRP A 79 11.83 -12.09 -1.41
C TRP A 79 12.72 -10.86 -1.41
N GLN A 80 12.34 -9.84 -2.20
CA GLN A 80 13.05 -8.56 -2.28
C GLN A 80 12.11 -7.44 -1.87
N ASP A 81 12.47 -6.73 -0.78
CA ASP A 81 11.68 -5.64 -0.21
C ASP A 81 12.12 -4.30 -0.77
N TYR A 82 11.15 -3.45 -1.12
CA TYR A 82 11.35 -2.12 -1.68
C TYR A 82 10.40 -1.10 -1.07
N ASP A 83 10.81 0.16 -1.02
CA ASP A 83 9.98 1.24 -0.49
C ASP A 83 8.85 1.64 -1.46
N THR A 84 9.04 1.45 -2.78
CA THR A 84 8.09 1.85 -3.83
C THR A 84 8.11 0.87 -5.01
N GLY A 85 7.13 1.01 -5.94
CA GLY A 85 7.05 0.13 -7.12
C GLY A 85 8.10 0.41 -8.21
N ALA A 86 8.71 1.60 -8.24
CA ALA A 86 9.67 1.95 -9.30
C ALA A 86 10.92 1.07 -9.31
N PRO A 87 11.58 0.75 -8.17
CA PRO A 87 12.68 -0.20 -8.15
C PRO A 87 12.26 -1.62 -8.59
N ILE A 88 11.05 -2.08 -8.22
CA ILE A 88 10.53 -3.37 -8.68
C ILE A 88 10.46 -3.40 -10.20
N THR A 89 9.92 -2.34 -10.83
CA THR A 89 9.87 -2.22 -12.29
C THR A 89 11.27 -2.27 -12.92
N ALA A 90 12.25 -1.58 -12.35
CA ALA A 90 13.63 -1.60 -12.85
C ALA A 90 14.24 -3.01 -12.77
N GLN A 91 13.98 -3.75 -11.69
CA GLN A 91 14.46 -5.12 -11.54
C GLN A 91 13.73 -6.12 -12.46
N MET A 92 12.44 -5.90 -12.75
CA MET A 92 11.69 -6.71 -13.74
C MET A 92 12.21 -6.47 -15.16
N LEU A 93 12.52 -5.21 -15.52
CA LEU A 93 13.19 -4.89 -16.79
C LEU A 93 14.55 -5.56 -16.93
N ALA A 94 15.29 -5.72 -15.84
CA ALA A 94 16.57 -6.41 -15.78
C ALA A 94 16.43 -7.95 -15.59
N GLU A 95 15.21 -8.47 -15.65
CA GLU A 95 14.86 -9.91 -15.49
C GLU A 95 15.30 -10.50 -14.13
N LYS A 96 15.45 -9.66 -13.10
CA LYS A 96 15.87 -10.06 -11.75
C LYS A 96 14.71 -10.28 -10.77
N ILE A 97 13.51 -9.88 -11.12
CA ILE A 97 12.26 -10.14 -10.41
C ILE A 97 11.27 -10.81 -11.38
N ASP A 98 10.62 -11.85 -10.92
CA ASP A 98 9.66 -12.62 -11.70
C ASP A 98 8.23 -12.19 -11.45
N ILE A 99 7.88 -11.97 -10.17
CA ILE A 99 6.56 -11.57 -9.69
C ILE A 99 6.72 -10.31 -8.84
N GLY A 100 5.88 -9.29 -9.04
CA GLY A 100 5.94 -8.04 -8.27
C GLY A 100 4.55 -7.59 -7.84
N SER A 101 4.45 -6.95 -6.67
CA SER A 101 3.20 -6.30 -6.21
C SER A 101 3.39 -4.80 -6.06
N MET A 102 2.43 -4.01 -6.57
CA MET A 102 2.54 -2.55 -6.55
C MET A 102 1.17 -1.87 -6.76
N GLY A 103 1.11 -0.56 -6.58
CA GLY A 103 -0.09 0.23 -6.79
C GLY A 103 -0.42 0.48 -8.26
N ASP A 104 -1.56 1.11 -8.51
CA ASP A 104 -2.13 1.42 -9.83
C ASP A 104 -1.15 2.14 -10.76
N TYR A 105 -0.69 3.34 -10.39
CA TYR A 105 0.28 4.08 -11.21
C TYR A 105 1.60 3.32 -11.43
N PRO A 106 2.25 2.74 -10.41
CA PRO A 106 3.41 1.90 -10.62
C PRO A 106 3.17 0.70 -11.55
N MET A 107 1.99 0.07 -11.51
CA MET A 107 1.63 -1.03 -12.42
C MET A 107 1.51 -0.56 -13.88
N LEU A 108 0.87 0.58 -14.11
CA LEU A 108 0.75 1.16 -15.44
C LEU A 108 2.13 1.57 -15.99
N ILE A 109 2.98 2.17 -15.15
CA ILE A 109 4.38 2.49 -15.51
C ILE A 109 5.16 1.21 -15.82
N ASN A 110 4.97 0.16 -15.03
CA ASN A 110 5.60 -1.15 -15.25
C ASN A 110 5.18 -1.72 -16.61
N GLY A 111 3.88 -1.82 -16.87
CA GLY A 111 3.36 -2.31 -18.16
C GLY A 111 3.86 -1.47 -19.34
N SER A 112 3.81 -0.14 -19.23
CA SER A 112 4.29 0.78 -20.27
C SER A 112 5.78 0.56 -20.60
N LYS A 113 6.62 0.45 -19.60
CA LYS A 113 8.08 0.30 -19.78
C LYS A 113 8.48 -1.09 -20.26
N THR A 114 7.76 -2.12 -19.86
CA THR A 114 8.14 -3.52 -20.16
C THR A 114 7.58 -4.03 -21.49
N GLN A 115 6.50 -3.44 -22.02
CA GLN A 115 5.80 -3.95 -23.20
C GLN A 115 6.66 -4.06 -24.47
N ALA A 116 7.69 -3.23 -24.62
CA ALA A 116 8.58 -3.24 -25.79
C ALA A 116 9.63 -4.36 -25.74
N ASN A 117 9.88 -4.95 -24.57
CA ASN A 117 10.86 -6.03 -24.40
C ASN A 117 10.12 -7.36 -24.14
N PRO A 118 10.11 -8.32 -25.09
CA PRO A 118 9.40 -9.60 -24.93
C PRO A 118 9.82 -10.41 -23.70
N LEU A 119 11.08 -10.34 -23.27
CA LEU A 119 11.60 -11.08 -22.11
C LEU A 119 11.19 -10.43 -20.79
N ALA A 120 11.13 -9.10 -20.75
CA ALA A 120 10.76 -8.33 -19.58
C ALA A 120 9.25 -8.02 -19.51
N ARG A 121 8.51 -8.23 -20.61
CA ARG A 121 7.07 -7.91 -20.70
C ARG A 121 6.30 -8.50 -19.53
N THR A 122 5.51 -7.65 -18.88
CA THR A 122 4.70 -8.01 -17.72
C THR A 122 3.22 -8.04 -18.05
N GLU A 123 2.48 -8.78 -17.24
CA GLU A 123 1.02 -8.87 -17.24
C GLU A 123 0.51 -8.74 -15.81
N MET A 124 -0.59 -8.04 -15.62
CA MET A 124 -1.29 -7.95 -14.33
C MET A 124 -2.23 -9.14 -14.20
N VAL A 125 -2.08 -9.91 -13.11
CA VAL A 125 -2.76 -11.23 -12.97
C VAL A 125 -3.71 -11.32 -11.78
N SER A 126 -3.64 -10.38 -10.83
CA SER A 126 -4.57 -10.33 -9.69
C SER A 126 -4.56 -8.95 -9.01
N ILE A 127 -5.60 -8.69 -8.22
CA ILE A 127 -5.66 -7.58 -7.27
C ILE A 127 -5.13 -8.05 -5.91
N THR A 128 -4.56 -7.16 -5.12
CA THR A 128 -4.24 -7.41 -3.70
C THR A 128 -5.24 -6.72 -2.79
N GLY A 129 -5.47 -5.44 -3.02
CA GLY A 129 -6.43 -4.65 -2.28
C GLY A 129 -6.80 -3.39 -3.04
N TYR A 130 -7.99 -2.85 -2.76
CA TYR A 130 -8.49 -1.64 -3.40
C TYR A 130 -9.39 -0.83 -2.45
N ASN A 131 -9.62 0.43 -2.80
CA ASN A 131 -10.70 1.24 -2.23
C ASN A 131 -11.52 1.84 -3.38
N PRO A 132 -12.86 1.69 -3.39
CA PRO A 132 -13.70 2.09 -4.51
C PRO A 132 -13.81 3.61 -4.68
N LYS A 133 -13.46 4.39 -3.66
CA LYS A 133 -13.51 5.87 -3.69
C LYS A 133 -12.13 6.53 -3.78
N GLY A 134 -11.04 5.79 -3.55
CA GLY A 134 -9.68 6.33 -3.56
C GLY A 134 -9.10 6.66 -2.18
N ALA A 135 -9.77 6.27 -1.08
CA ALA A 135 -9.32 6.49 0.29
C ALA A 135 -8.11 5.66 0.57
N LEU A 136 -7.01 5.69 0.30
CA LEU A 136 -5.76 4.99 0.64
C LEU A 136 -4.55 5.85 0.27
N ASN A 137 -4.81 6.94 -0.49
CA ASN A 137 -3.82 7.93 -0.86
C ASN A 137 -4.26 9.27 -0.27
N MET A 138 -3.38 9.93 0.45
CA MET A 138 -3.76 11.09 1.26
C MET A 138 -2.66 12.15 1.22
N VAL A 139 -3.05 13.41 1.46
CA VAL A 139 -2.13 14.50 1.70
C VAL A 139 -2.18 14.87 3.18
N VAL A 140 -1.02 14.90 3.81
CA VAL A 140 -0.86 15.32 5.20
C VAL A 140 0.04 16.56 5.30
N VAL A 141 -0.19 17.35 6.34
CA VAL A 141 0.59 18.54 6.67
C VAL A 141 1.07 18.47 8.11
N SER A 142 2.04 19.32 8.49
CA SER A 142 2.48 19.44 9.88
C SER A 142 1.28 19.69 10.82
N PRO A 143 1.30 19.22 12.07
CA PRO A 143 0.23 19.47 13.05
C PRO A 143 -0.11 20.96 13.20
N ASP A 144 0.92 21.82 13.16
CA ASP A 144 0.79 23.27 13.33
C ASP A 144 0.48 24.02 12.02
N SER A 145 0.36 23.31 10.89
CA SER A 145 0.04 23.93 9.60
C SER A 145 -1.30 24.66 9.68
N ARG A 146 -1.38 25.84 9.04
CA ARG A 146 -2.62 26.61 8.91
C ARG A 146 -3.44 26.21 7.68
N ALA A 147 -2.89 25.37 6.80
CA ALA A 147 -3.59 24.88 5.64
C ALA A 147 -4.87 24.12 6.04
N LYS A 148 -5.97 24.42 5.38
CA LYS A 148 -7.30 23.83 5.61
C LYS A 148 -7.71 22.90 4.48
N ASP A 149 -7.27 23.18 3.25
CA ASP A 149 -7.57 22.40 2.06
C ASP A 149 -6.42 22.47 1.04
N LEU A 150 -6.63 21.87 -0.15
CA LEU A 150 -5.62 21.85 -1.22
C LEU A 150 -5.31 23.24 -1.79
N ALA A 151 -6.25 24.20 -1.74
CA ALA A 151 -6.03 25.55 -2.28
C ALA A 151 -4.91 26.27 -1.52
N ASP A 152 -4.75 25.96 -0.24
CA ASP A 152 -3.69 26.51 0.61
C ASP A 152 -2.28 26.01 0.23
N LEU A 153 -2.19 25.03 -0.67
CA LEU A 153 -0.93 24.50 -1.18
C LEU A 153 -0.42 25.23 -2.44
N ALA A 154 -1.13 26.27 -2.94
CA ALA A 154 -0.67 27.04 -4.09
C ALA A 154 0.73 27.63 -3.83
N GLY A 155 1.70 27.35 -4.70
CA GLY A 155 3.10 27.75 -4.53
C GLY A 155 3.90 27.00 -3.46
N ALA A 156 3.31 26.01 -2.82
CA ALA A 156 3.97 25.23 -1.78
C ALA A 156 4.88 24.12 -2.36
N LYS A 157 5.85 23.69 -1.54
CA LYS A 157 6.63 22.47 -1.78
C LYS A 157 5.92 21.28 -1.18
N VAL A 158 5.63 20.27 -2.00
CA VAL A 158 4.98 19.04 -1.57
C VAL A 158 5.88 17.86 -1.88
N SER A 159 6.17 17.06 -0.87
CA SER A 159 6.89 15.80 -1.08
C SER A 159 5.96 14.72 -1.60
N ALA A 160 6.38 14.00 -2.62
CA ALA A 160 5.70 12.79 -3.10
C ALA A 160 6.72 11.84 -3.73
N SER A 161 6.46 10.54 -3.70
CA SER A 161 7.23 9.56 -4.49
C SER A 161 6.68 9.59 -5.93
N VAL A 162 7.37 10.29 -6.84
CA VAL A 162 6.90 10.49 -8.21
C VAL A 162 6.65 9.14 -8.92
N GLY A 163 5.48 9.01 -9.52
CA GLY A 163 5.01 7.77 -10.14
C GLY A 163 4.34 6.79 -9.17
N SER A 164 4.20 7.13 -7.88
CA SER A 164 3.40 6.33 -6.94
C SER A 164 1.91 6.66 -7.02
N ALA A 165 1.06 5.80 -6.44
CA ALA A 165 -0.37 6.04 -6.28
C ALA A 165 -0.66 7.36 -5.56
N GLY A 166 0.08 7.67 -4.48
CA GLY A 166 -0.05 8.95 -3.77
C GLY A 166 0.28 10.16 -4.64
N HIS A 167 1.29 10.06 -5.51
CA HIS A 167 1.61 11.12 -6.47
C HIS A 167 0.50 11.30 -7.52
N GLY A 168 0.00 10.20 -8.09
CA GLY A 168 -1.09 10.25 -9.05
C GLY A 168 -2.36 10.89 -8.47
N THR A 169 -2.71 10.51 -7.23
CA THR A 169 -3.82 11.13 -6.48
C THR A 169 -3.59 12.64 -6.30
N LEU A 170 -2.38 13.07 -5.90
CA LEU A 170 -2.05 14.49 -5.75
C LEU A 170 -2.26 15.26 -7.05
N VAL A 171 -1.70 14.78 -8.15
CA VAL A 171 -1.80 15.45 -9.46
C VAL A 171 -3.26 15.62 -9.88
N ARG A 172 -4.07 14.57 -9.74
CA ARG A 172 -5.51 14.62 -10.04
C ARG A 172 -6.27 15.59 -9.13
N ALA A 173 -5.99 15.53 -7.83
CA ALA A 173 -6.65 16.37 -6.83
C ALA A 173 -6.35 17.87 -7.07
N LEU A 174 -5.09 18.22 -7.30
CA LEU A 174 -4.68 19.60 -7.63
C LEU A 174 -5.30 20.08 -8.94
N SER A 175 -5.32 19.25 -9.97
CA SER A 175 -5.95 19.55 -11.26
C SER A 175 -7.45 19.82 -11.11
N ARG A 176 -8.16 18.97 -10.36
CA ARG A 176 -9.60 19.11 -10.10
C ARG A 176 -9.94 20.34 -9.28
N ALA A 177 -9.08 20.68 -8.32
CA ALA A 177 -9.22 21.86 -7.48
C ALA A 177 -8.75 23.16 -8.16
N GLY A 178 -8.15 23.11 -9.36
CA GLY A 178 -7.56 24.26 -10.04
C GLY A 178 -6.36 24.86 -9.34
N VAL A 179 -5.67 24.10 -8.49
CA VAL A 179 -4.50 24.56 -7.73
C VAL A 179 -3.25 24.44 -8.58
N ASN A 180 -2.54 25.56 -8.75
CA ASN A 180 -1.35 25.67 -9.58
C ASN A 180 -0.12 26.08 -8.77
N GLY A 181 1.06 25.91 -9.36
CA GLY A 181 2.33 26.38 -8.79
C GLY A 181 2.88 25.49 -7.64
N VAL A 182 2.29 24.32 -7.41
CA VAL A 182 2.82 23.36 -6.44
C VAL A 182 4.13 22.77 -6.98
N GLU A 183 5.21 22.88 -6.21
CA GLU A 183 6.49 22.26 -6.51
C GLU A 183 6.53 20.86 -5.89
N VAL A 184 6.46 19.81 -6.73
CA VAL A 184 6.54 18.43 -6.25
C VAL A 184 7.99 17.98 -6.14
N LEU A 185 8.43 17.69 -4.91
CA LEU A 185 9.75 17.12 -4.65
C LEU A 185 9.66 15.59 -4.67
N ASN A 186 10.42 14.97 -5.60
CA ASN A 186 10.50 13.51 -5.71
C ASN A 186 11.34 12.93 -4.56
N GLN A 187 10.69 12.39 -3.55
CA GLN A 187 11.32 11.83 -2.37
C GLN A 187 10.71 10.47 -2.01
N GLN A 188 11.55 9.54 -1.56
CA GLN A 188 11.06 8.30 -0.96
C GLN A 188 10.21 8.61 0.30
N PRO A 189 9.25 7.75 0.67
CA PRO A 189 8.29 8.08 1.73
C PRO A 189 8.93 8.50 3.05
N GLN A 190 9.98 7.83 3.50
CA GLN A 190 10.66 8.15 4.75
C GLN A 190 11.40 9.50 4.68
N VAL A 191 12.02 9.79 3.54
CA VAL A 191 12.70 11.09 3.31
C VAL A 191 11.68 12.21 3.31
N GLY A 192 10.55 12.03 2.62
CA GLY A 192 9.44 12.99 2.60
C GLY A 192 8.84 13.23 4.00
N ALA A 193 8.70 12.18 4.80
CA ALA A 193 8.25 12.30 6.19
C ALA A 193 9.21 13.18 7.02
N SER A 194 10.51 12.94 6.90
CA SER A 194 11.53 13.77 7.58
C SER A 194 11.55 15.21 7.06
N ALA A 195 11.34 15.41 5.76
CA ALA A 195 11.24 16.74 5.16
C ALA A 195 10.00 17.52 5.67
N LEU A 196 8.88 16.84 5.89
CA LEU A 196 7.69 17.43 6.49
C LEU A 196 7.94 17.83 7.96
N GLU A 197 8.54 16.94 8.75
CA GLU A 197 8.86 17.17 10.16
C GLU A 197 9.83 18.35 10.34
N SER A 198 10.79 18.51 9.42
CA SER A 198 11.76 19.62 9.46
C SER A 198 11.26 20.93 8.83
N GLY A 199 10.05 20.94 8.25
CA GLY A 199 9.49 22.10 7.56
C GLY A 199 10.10 22.40 6.20
N GLN A 200 10.89 21.49 5.62
CA GLN A 200 11.45 21.63 4.28
C GLN A 200 10.37 21.54 3.19
N VAL A 201 9.27 20.82 3.47
CA VAL A 201 8.07 20.77 2.65
C VAL A 201 6.86 21.15 3.50
N GLN A 202 5.84 21.73 2.86
CA GLN A 202 4.61 22.13 3.53
C GLN A 202 3.61 20.98 3.61
N ALA A 203 3.69 20.00 2.70
CA ALA A 203 2.82 18.84 2.70
C ALA A 203 3.56 17.59 2.21
N LEU A 204 2.98 16.44 2.53
CA LEU A 204 3.42 15.13 2.06
C LEU A 204 2.22 14.41 1.46
N SER A 205 2.31 14.03 0.19
CA SER A 205 1.34 13.16 -0.48
C SER A 205 1.90 11.76 -0.59
N GLN A 206 1.22 10.80 0.06
CA GLN A 206 1.68 9.41 0.08
C GLN A 206 0.49 8.43 0.13
N PHE A 207 0.83 7.17 -0.12
CA PHE A 207 -0.03 6.00 0.01
C PHE A 207 0.08 5.37 1.41
N VAL A 208 -0.86 4.45 1.70
CA VAL A 208 -0.81 3.68 2.97
C VAL A 208 0.51 2.88 3.10
N ALA A 209 1.14 2.84 4.31
CA ALA A 209 0.60 3.27 5.61
C ALA A 209 1.05 4.69 6.04
N TRP A 210 1.79 5.42 5.21
CA TRP A 210 2.53 6.61 5.61
C TRP A 210 1.66 7.74 6.19
N PRO A 211 0.52 8.14 5.60
CA PRO A 211 -0.31 9.19 6.18
C PRO A 211 -0.81 8.84 7.58
N GLY A 212 -1.40 7.66 7.74
CA GLY A 212 -1.90 7.20 9.04
C GLY A 212 -0.78 7.00 10.07
N LEU A 213 0.41 6.55 9.65
CA LEU A 213 1.58 6.43 10.52
C LEU A 213 1.98 7.79 11.12
N LEU A 214 2.13 8.80 10.28
CA LEU A 214 2.54 10.13 10.75
C LEU A 214 1.48 10.78 11.64
N VAL A 215 0.20 10.59 11.31
CA VAL A 215 -0.91 11.10 12.14
C VAL A 215 -0.99 10.35 13.47
N PHE A 216 -0.83 9.02 13.47
CA PHE A 216 -0.77 8.22 14.69
C PHE A 216 0.37 8.67 15.63
N GLN A 217 1.53 8.98 15.06
CA GLN A 217 2.69 9.48 15.79
C GLN A 217 2.57 10.95 16.23
N GLY A 218 1.50 11.66 15.88
CA GLY A 218 1.33 13.09 16.17
C GLY A 218 2.23 14.01 15.35
N LYS A 219 2.83 13.51 14.25
CA LYS A 219 3.77 14.24 13.38
C LYS A 219 3.09 14.91 12.19
N ALA A 220 1.83 14.61 11.96
CA ALA A 220 1.05 15.20 10.88
C ALA A 220 -0.44 15.23 11.23
N LYS A 221 -1.20 16.00 10.44
CA LYS A 221 -2.67 15.93 10.37
C LYS A 221 -3.11 15.78 8.93
N LEU A 222 -4.27 15.16 8.73
CA LEU A 222 -4.83 14.94 7.40
C LEU A 222 -5.33 16.28 6.84
N LEU A 223 -4.87 16.61 5.63
CA LEU A 223 -5.33 17.76 4.86
C LEU A 223 -6.34 17.35 3.80
N TYR A 224 -6.04 16.25 3.08
CA TYR A 224 -6.87 15.79 1.96
C TYR A 224 -6.96 14.27 1.96
N ASP A 225 -8.18 13.78 1.84
CA ASP A 225 -8.49 12.36 1.65
C ASP A 225 -8.72 12.07 0.16
N GLY A 226 -8.01 11.11 -0.39
CA GLY A 226 -8.18 10.70 -1.78
C GLY A 226 -9.61 10.24 -2.13
N ALA A 227 -10.41 9.85 -1.15
CA ALA A 227 -11.83 9.53 -1.33
C ALA A 227 -12.66 10.68 -1.91
N GLU A 228 -12.21 11.92 -1.75
CA GLU A 228 -12.86 13.11 -2.36
C GLU A 228 -12.82 13.07 -3.89
N LEU A 229 -11.85 12.37 -4.49
CA LEU A 229 -11.83 12.14 -5.94
C LEU A 229 -12.97 11.23 -6.40
N ASN A 230 -13.47 10.38 -5.53
CA ASN A 230 -14.45 9.35 -5.83
C ASN A 230 -14.05 8.48 -7.03
N LEU A 231 -12.79 8.08 -7.06
CA LEU A 231 -12.18 7.22 -8.08
C LEU A 231 -11.51 6.03 -7.39
N PRO A 232 -11.71 4.81 -7.88
CA PRO A 232 -11.05 3.66 -7.29
C PRO A 232 -9.53 3.79 -7.33
N THR A 233 -8.87 3.40 -6.25
CA THR A 233 -7.43 3.12 -6.21
C THR A 233 -7.22 1.64 -5.89
N LEU A 234 -6.22 1.04 -6.50
CA LEU A 234 -5.99 -0.40 -6.37
C LEU A 234 -4.51 -0.75 -6.36
N HIS A 235 -4.25 -1.93 -5.81
CA HIS A 235 -2.94 -2.56 -5.86
C HIS A 235 -3.09 -3.97 -6.40
N GLY A 236 -2.08 -4.46 -7.09
CA GLY A 236 -2.15 -5.76 -7.74
C GLY A 236 -0.79 -6.40 -7.94
N VAL A 237 -0.83 -7.56 -8.57
CA VAL A 237 0.32 -8.39 -8.89
C VAL A 237 0.59 -8.34 -10.38
N VAL A 238 1.84 -8.10 -10.73
CA VAL A 238 2.37 -8.24 -12.08
C VAL A 238 3.37 -9.40 -12.12
N VAL A 239 3.38 -10.12 -13.24
CA VAL A 239 4.32 -11.21 -13.49
C VAL A 239 5.01 -11.00 -14.84
N ARG A 240 6.29 -11.37 -14.96
CA ARG A 240 6.93 -11.43 -16.27
C ARG A 240 6.28 -12.55 -17.10
N ARG A 241 5.76 -12.20 -18.28
CA ARG A 241 5.05 -13.12 -19.16
C ARG A 241 5.89 -14.35 -19.54
N SER A 242 7.18 -14.13 -19.85
CA SER A 242 8.11 -15.20 -20.18
C SER A 242 8.30 -16.17 -19.02
N TYR A 243 8.36 -15.68 -17.78
CA TYR A 243 8.45 -16.51 -16.59
C TYR A 243 7.18 -17.28 -16.32
N ALA A 244 6.01 -16.63 -16.42
CA ALA A 244 4.71 -17.27 -16.24
C ALA A 244 4.48 -18.40 -17.26
N ALA A 245 4.92 -18.21 -18.52
CA ALA A 245 4.85 -19.24 -19.57
C ALA A 245 5.80 -20.41 -19.33
N ALA A 246 6.99 -20.16 -18.77
CA ALA A 246 7.99 -21.19 -18.45
C ALA A 246 7.64 -21.96 -17.16
N HIS A 247 6.98 -21.31 -16.21
CA HIS A 247 6.68 -21.85 -14.86
C HIS A 247 5.22 -21.60 -14.47
N PRO A 248 4.25 -22.10 -15.24
CA PRO A 248 2.82 -21.88 -14.93
C PRO A 248 2.41 -22.46 -13.57
N GLU A 249 3.09 -23.53 -13.12
CA GLU A 249 2.88 -24.12 -11.80
C GLU A 249 3.29 -23.19 -10.65
N VAL A 250 4.33 -22.37 -10.85
CA VAL A 250 4.77 -21.36 -9.85
C VAL A 250 3.77 -20.24 -9.77
N LEU A 251 3.29 -19.72 -10.91
CA LEU A 251 2.26 -18.68 -10.92
C LEU A 251 0.97 -19.19 -10.26
N ALA A 252 0.55 -20.41 -10.57
CA ALA A 252 -0.62 -21.02 -9.94
C ALA A 252 -0.43 -21.17 -8.41
N ALA A 253 0.77 -21.60 -7.95
CA ALA A 253 1.10 -21.70 -6.54
C ALA A 253 1.06 -20.33 -5.85
N PHE A 254 1.59 -19.29 -6.50
CA PHE A 254 1.58 -17.92 -5.97
C PHE A 254 0.15 -17.39 -5.83
N LEU A 255 -0.69 -17.53 -6.84
CA LEU A 255 -2.08 -17.08 -6.80
C LEU A 255 -2.91 -17.85 -5.77
N GLN A 256 -2.66 -19.17 -5.59
CA GLN A 256 -3.27 -19.95 -4.51
C GLN A 256 -2.83 -19.46 -3.13
N ALA A 257 -1.53 -19.16 -2.96
CA ALA A 257 -0.98 -18.62 -1.73
C ALA A 257 -1.55 -17.21 -1.43
N GLN A 258 -1.79 -16.41 -2.46
CA GLN A 258 -2.44 -15.11 -2.33
C GLN A 258 -3.90 -15.24 -1.88
N LEU A 259 -4.64 -16.21 -2.40
CA LEU A 259 -6.01 -16.52 -1.92
C LEU A 259 -5.98 -16.94 -0.45
N ASP A 260 -5.05 -17.82 -0.04
CA ASP A 260 -4.91 -18.24 1.37
C ASP A 260 -4.64 -17.03 2.28
N ALA A 261 -3.74 -16.13 1.89
CA ALA A 261 -3.43 -14.92 2.62
C ALA A 261 -4.63 -13.94 2.69
N THR A 262 -5.40 -13.84 1.61
CA THR A 262 -6.60 -13.00 1.53
C THR A 262 -7.72 -13.55 2.42
N ASP A 263 -7.97 -14.86 2.37
CA ASP A 263 -8.96 -15.54 3.22
C ASP A 263 -8.60 -15.39 4.71
N PHE A 264 -7.32 -15.59 5.06
CA PHE A 264 -6.84 -15.41 6.43
C PHE A 264 -7.02 -13.96 6.93
N LEU A 265 -6.64 -12.97 6.12
CA LEU A 265 -6.78 -11.56 6.49
C LEU A 265 -8.24 -11.18 6.69
N ASN A 266 -9.13 -11.59 5.80
CA ASN A 266 -10.56 -11.31 5.90
C ASN A 266 -11.22 -12.01 7.10
N ALA A 267 -10.78 -13.22 7.45
CA ALA A 267 -11.29 -13.97 8.60
C ALA A 267 -10.71 -13.49 9.94
N HIS A 268 -9.45 -13.04 9.95
CA HIS A 268 -8.68 -12.72 11.16
C HIS A 268 -7.95 -11.38 11.04
N PRO A 269 -8.66 -10.25 10.77
CA PRO A 269 -8.04 -8.98 10.40
C PRO A 269 -7.11 -8.41 11.49
N LEU A 270 -7.44 -8.58 12.77
CA LEU A 270 -6.60 -8.09 13.87
C LEU A 270 -5.31 -8.93 14.02
N GLN A 271 -5.41 -10.26 13.87
CA GLN A 271 -4.26 -11.14 13.89
C GLN A 271 -3.35 -10.88 12.67
N ALA A 272 -3.94 -10.71 11.48
CA ALA A 272 -3.20 -10.34 10.28
C ALA A 272 -2.48 -9.01 10.45
N ALA A 273 -3.13 -8.00 11.06
CA ALA A 273 -2.51 -6.71 11.34
C ALA A 273 -1.29 -6.83 12.28
N ARG A 274 -1.36 -7.66 13.32
CA ARG A 274 -0.21 -7.93 14.21
C ARG A 274 0.95 -8.60 13.46
N ILE A 275 0.67 -9.64 12.66
CA ILE A 275 1.69 -10.32 11.86
C ILE A 275 2.38 -9.36 10.89
N VAL A 276 1.59 -8.53 10.20
CA VAL A 276 2.14 -7.51 9.29
C VAL A 276 2.95 -6.46 10.04
N ALA A 277 2.48 -6.01 11.20
CA ALA A 277 3.20 -5.07 12.05
C ALA A 277 4.57 -5.61 12.48
N ASP A 278 4.62 -6.84 12.97
CA ASP A 278 5.86 -7.51 13.37
C ASP A 278 6.84 -7.67 12.20
N ALA A 279 6.33 -7.99 11.00
CA ALA A 279 7.15 -8.20 9.80
C ALA A 279 7.60 -6.89 9.12
N SER A 280 6.89 -5.76 9.31
CA SER A 280 7.16 -4.48 8.64
C SER A 280 7.76 -3.41 9.57
N GLY A 281 7.67 -3.62 10.89
CA GLY A 281 8.03 -2.63 11.92
C GLY A 281 7.02 -1.47 12.05
N LEU A 282 5.82 -1.61 11.48
CA LEU A 282 4.74 -0.62 11.64
C LEU A 282 3.97 -0.85 12.93
N PRO A 283 3.38 0.20 13.56
CA PRO A 283 2.45 0.02 14.65
C PRO A 283 1.22 -0.80 14.19
N PRO A 284 0.81 -1.83 14.94
CA PRO A 284 -0.33 -2.66 14.54
C PRO A 284 -1.65 -1.88 14.49
N GLU A 285 -1.76 -0.77 15.23
CA GLU A 285 -2.90 0.14 15.18
C GLU A 285 -3.02 0.81 13.80
N VAL A 286 -1.89 1.18 13.20
CA VAL A 286 -1.83 1.76 11.84
C VAL A 286 -2.14 0.71 10.80
N VAL A 287 -1.59 -0.50 10.93
CA VAL A 287 -1.92 -1.60 10.01
C VAL A 287 -3.41 -1.91 10.08
N TYR A 288 -3.98 -2.01 11.27
CA TYR A 288 -5.40 -2.30 11.45
C TYR A 288 -6.32 -1.15 10.99
N LEU A 289 -5.88 0.11 11.07
CA LEU A 289 -6.61 1.24 10.49
C LEU A 289 -6.96 0.98 9.03
N TYR A 290 -5.98 0.55 8.26
CA TYR A 290 -6.13 0.39 6.81
C TYR A 290 -6.56 -1.02 6.37
N ASN A 291 -6.16 -2.06 7.10
CA ASN A 291 -6.39 -3.45 6.72
C ASN A 291 -7.53 -4.11 7.50
N GLY A 292 -8.05 -3.43 8.52
CA GLY A 292 -9.24 -3.87 9.24
C GLY A 292 -10.53 -3.63 8.45
N PRO A 293 -11.67 -4.12 8.95
CA PRO A 293 -12.99 -3.92 8.34
C PRO A 293 -13.30 -2.45 8.09
N GLY A 294 -13.81 -2.12 6.90
CA GLY A 294 -14.09 -0.74 6.50
C GLY A 294 -12.87 0.05 5.97
N GLY A 295 -11.68 -0.56 5.95
CA GLY A 295 -10.48 -0.01 5.31
C GLY A 295 -10.29 -0.47 3.86
N THR A 296 -9.18 -1.13 3.57
CA THR A 296 -8.89 -1.74 2.26
C THR A 296 -9.82 -2.94 2.00
N SER A 297 -10.39 -3.01 0.81
CA SER A 297 -11.08 -4.20 0.31
C SER A 297 -10.06 -5.20 -0.22
N PHE A 298 -9.84 -6.29 0.49
CA PHE A 298 -8.95 -7.38 0.05
C PHE A 298 -9.75 -8.41 -0.76
N ASP A 299 -9.49 -8.43 -2.06
CA ASP A 299 -10.11 -9.33 -3.03
C ASP A 299 -9.15 -9.50 -4.20
N THR A 300 -8.96 -10.73 -4.67
CA THR A 300 -7.98 -11.02 -5.73
C THR A 300 -8.53 -10.82 -7.14
N THR A 301 -9.85 -10.63 -7.30
CA THR A 301 -10.51 -10.63 -8.62
C THR A 301 -10.29 -9.33 -9.39
N LEU A 302 -10.09 -9.49 -10.71
CA LEU A 302 -9.91 -8.37 -11.65
C LEU A 302 -11.29 -7.82 -12.06
N LYS A 303 -11.85 -6.95 -11.22
CA LYS A 303 -13.19 -6.36 -11.41
C LYS A 303 -13.19 -5.37 -12.58
N PRO A 304 -14.28 -5.31 -13.39
CA PRO A 304 -14.39 -4.34 -14.48
C PRO A 304 -14.18 -2.88 -14.04
N SER A 305 -14.76 -2.48 -12.90
CA SER A 305 -14.61 -1.14 -12.35
C SER A 305 -13.15 -0.76 -12.03
N LEU A 306 -12.33 -1.72 -11.61
CA LEU A 306 -10.92 -1.50 -11.33
C LEU A 306 -10.09 -1.42 -12.62
N THR A 307 -10.43 -2.21 -13.64
CA THR A 307 -9.82 -2.10 -14.98
C THR A 307 -10.14 -0.73 -15.61
N GLU A 308 -11.38 -0.26 -15.50
CA GLU A 308 -11.76 1.08 -15.98
C GLU A 308 -11.05 2.20 -15.18
N ALA A 309 -10.84 2.02 -13.86
CA ALA A 309 -10.03 2.95 -13.07
C ALA A 309 -8.60 3.05 -13.61
N LEU A 310 -7.95 1.92 -13.89
CA LEU A 310 -6.61 1.90 -14.51
C LEU A 310 -6.59 2.62 -15.87
N LYS A 311 -7.59 2.39 -16.73
CA LYS A 311 -7.71 3.11 -18.01
C LYS A 311 -7.82 4.60 -17.81
N SER A 312 -8.57 5.04 -16.79
CA SER A 312 -8.72 6.46 -16.46
C SER A 312 -7.45 7.10 -15.92
N ASP A 313 -6.50 6.33 -15.43
CA ASP A 313 -5.20 6.80 -14.93
C ASP A 313 -4.16 6.97 -16.05
N VAL A 314 -4.30 6.25 -17.17
CA VAL A 314 -3.32 6.31 -18.30
C VAL A 314 -3.03 7.73 -18.79
N PRO A 315 -4.00 8.63 -19.00
CA PRO A 315 -3.72 10.02 -19.44
C PRO A 315 -2.84 10.80 -18.46
N TYR A 316 -2.92 10.50 -17.17
CA TYR A 316 -2.13 11.19 -16.14
C TYR A 316 -0.68 10.72 -16.08
N LEU A 317 -0.36 9.53 -16.61
CA LEU A 317 1.03 9.08 -16.74
C LEU A 317 1.87 10.06 -17.55
N LYS A 318 1.30 10.62 -18.61
CA LYS A 318 2.01 11.61 -19.48
C LYS A 318 2.33 12.90 -18.74
N SER A 319 1.60 13.25 -17.69
CA SER A 319 1.90 14.43 -16.88
C SER A 319 3.06 14.20 -15.89
N ILE A 320 3.43 12.97 -15.63
CA ILE A 320 4.48 12.61 -14.67
C ILE A 320 5.74 12.03 -15.31
N GLY A 321 5.76 11.84 -16.63
CA GLY A 321 6.91 11.34 -17.36
C GLY A 321 6.59 10.94 -18.80
N ASP A 322 7.62 10.61 -19.55
CA ASP A 322 7.49 10.09 -20.90
C ASP A 322 7.28 8.56 -20.83
N PHE A 323 6.02 8.16 -21.00
CA PHE A 323 5.60 6.76 -20.99
C PHE A 323 4.92 6.40 -22.31
N ALA A 324 5.25 5.21 -22.85
CA ALA A 324 4.55 4.66 -23.99
C ALA A 324 3.09 4.33 -23.64
N ASP A 325 2.20 4.45 -24.62
CA ASP A 325 0.80 4.08 -24.45
C ASP A 325 0.70 2.60 -24.07
N LEU A 326 -0.14 2.29 -23.09
CA LEU A 326 -0.40 0.94 -22.60
C LEU A 326 -1.85 0.56 -22.93
N ASP A 327 -2.01 -0.55 -23.65
CA ASP A 327 -3.30 -1.21 -23.82
C ASP A 327 -3.62 -1.99 -22.53
N VAL A 328 -4.43 -1.38 -21.66
CA VAL A 328 -4.78 -1.95 -20.35
C VAL A 328 -5.54 -3.26 -20.50
N ASP A 329 -6.39 -3.42 -21.53
CA ASP A 329 -7.14 -4.66 -21.74
C ASP A 329 -6.23 -5.85 -22.10
N LYS A 330 -5.08 -5.59 -22.73
CA LYS A 330 -4.06 -6.61 -22.99
C LYS A 330 -3.08 -6.81 -21.83
N PHE A 331 -2.97 -5.82 -20.98
CA PHE A 331 -2.09 -5.88 -19.80
C PHE A 331 -2.74 -6.69 -18.67
N VAL A 332 -4.06 -6.62 -18.53
CA VAL A 332 -4.84 -7.31 -17.49
C VAL A 332 -5.24 -8.71 -18.00
N VAL A 333 -4.70 -9.75 -17.34
CA VAL A 333 -4.89 -11.16 -17.74
C VAL A 333 -5.46 -11.95 -16.56
N ASP A 334 -6.73 -12.34 -16.63
CA ASP A 334 -7.43 -13.04 -15.55
C ASP A 334 -7.42 -14.57 -15.68
N GLU A 335 -6.96 -15.11 -16.81
CA GLU A 335 -6.99 -16.55 -17.08
C GLU A 335 -6.27 -17.39 -16.01
N PRO A 336 -5.04 -17.07 -15.57
CA PRO A 336 -4.36 -17.84 -14.52
C PRO A 336 -5.15 -17.85 -13.21
N LEU A 337 -5.74 -16.71 -12.83
CA LEU A 337 -6.53 -16.60 -11.61
C LEU A 337 -7.84 -17.38 -11.70
N ARG A 338 -8.53 -17.35 -12.85
CA ARG A 338 -9.73 -18.17 -13.10
C ARG A 338 -9.44 -19.65 -12.97
N ALA A 339 -8.31 -20.10 -13.51
CA ALA A 339 -7.89 -21.51 -13.38
C ALA A 339 -7.68 -21.90 -11.91
N VAL A 340 -7.07 -21.01 -11.11
CA VAL A 340 -6.89 -21.24 -9.66
C VAL A 340 -8.24 -21.28 -8.93
N PHE A 341 -9.17 -20.38 -9.24
CA PHE A 341 -10.52 -20.41 -8.66
C PHE A 341 -11.22 -21.73 -8.96
N THR A 342 -11.19 -22.18 -10.22
CA THR A 342 -11.75 -23.46 -10.64
C THR A 342 -11.11 -24.64 -9.88
N ALA A 343 -9.79 -24.65 -9.75
CA ALA A 343 -9.07 -25.71 -9.03
C ALA A 343 -9.43 -25.77 -7.53
N ARG A 344 -9.89 -24.65 -6.95
CA ARG A 344 -10.39 -24.55 -5.56
C ARG A 344 -11.91 -24.77 -5.44
N GLY A 345 -12.60 -25.03 -6.53
CA GLY A 345 -14.07 -25.15 -6.54
C GLY A 345 -14.79 -23.83 -6.26
N LEU A 346 -14.15 -22.68 -6.52
CA LEU A 346 -14.69 -21.35 -6.31
C LEU A 346 -15.25 -20.77 -7.61
N ASP A 347 -16.33 -19.99 -7.50
CA ASP A 347 -16.91 -19.26 -8.64
C ASP A 347 -16.23 -17.89 -8.79
N TYR A 348 -15.36 -17.78 -9.80
CA TYR A 348 -14.67 -16.53 -10.12
C TYR A 348 -15.63 -15.41 -10.54
N GLN A 349 -16.68 -15.74 -11.33
CA GLN A 349 -17.60 -14.73 -11.82
C GLN A 349 -18.45 -14.15 -10.68
N ALA A 350 -18.93 -15.00 -9.79
CA ALA A 350 -19.63 -14.57 -8.58
C ALA A 350 -18.73 -13.72 -7.66
N ALA A 351 -17.46 -14.10 -7.50
CA ALA A 351 -16.49 -13.32 -6.74
C ALA A 351 -16.19 -11.96 -7.40
N ARG A 352 -16.00 -11.94 -8.72
CA ARG A 352 -15.74 -10.73 -9.51
C ARG A 352 -16.90 -9.75 -9.48
N ALA A 353 -18.15 -10.24 -9.41
CA ALA A 353 -19.36 -9.43 -9.37
C ALA A 353 -19.64 -8.80 -8.00
N ARG A 354 -19.02 -9.28 -6.91
CA ARG A 354 -19.22 -8.71 -5.58
C ARG A 354 -18.71 -7.27 -5.53
N THR A 355 -19.54 -6.36 -5.01
CA THR A 355 -19.21 -4.94 -4.88
C THR A 355 -18.71 -4.57 -3.49
N THR A 356 -18.93 -5.43 -2.49
CA THR A 356 -18.52 -5.23 -1.10
C THR A 356 -17.72 -6.42 -0.61
N ASN A 357 -16.67 -6.16 0.18
CA ASN A 357 -16.02 -7.21 0.96
C ASN A 357 -16.94 -7.66 2.09
N PRO A 358 -16.90 -8.94 2.48
CA PRO A 358 -17.49 -9.38 3.72
C PRO A 358 -16.86 -8.58 4.86
N SER A 359 -17.63 -7.67 5.47
CA SER A 359 -17.17 -6.94 6.66
C SER A 359 -17.51 -7.78 7.89
N THR A 360 -16.58 -7.89 8.81
CA THR A 360 -16.84 -8.44 10.15
C THR A 360 -17.49 -7.41 11.07
N LEU A 361 -17.64 -6.15 10.63
CA LEU A 361 -18.35 -5.12 11.39
C LEU A 361 -19.83 -5.45 11.50
N ARG A 362 -20.36 -5.30 12.71
CA ARG A 362 -21.78 -5.41 12.97
C ARG A 362 -22.44 -4.05 12.78
N GLY A 363 -23.64 -4.03 12.22
CA GLY A 363 -24.40 -2.80 11.95
C GLY A 363 -24.13 -2.23 10.56
N ASP A 364 -24.44 -0.94 10.37
CA ASP A 364 -24.12 -0.21 9.15
C ASP A 364 -22.60 0.10 9.11
N PRO A 365 -21.83 -0.44 8.17
CA PRO A 365 -20.41 -0.18 8.07
C PRO A 365 -20.06 1.30 7.92
N ALA A 366 -20.99 2.11 7.37
CA ALA A 366 -20.80 3.55 7.23
C ALA A 366 -20.89 4.32 8.56
N LEU A 367 -21.44 3.70 9.60
CA LEU A 367 -21.63 4.32 10.92
C LEU A 367 -20.86 3.60 12.03
N ALA A 368 -20.51 2.32 11.82
CA ALA A 368 -19.91 1.48 12.84
C ALA A 368 -18.51 1.95 13.25
N GLY A 369 -18.30 2.12 14.56
CA GLY A 369 -17.00 2.35 15.15
C GLY A 369 -16.38 1.08 15.75
N GLU A 370 -15.08 1.07 15.99
CA GLU A 370 -14.38 -0.02 16.66
C GLU A 370 -13.47 0.50 17.77
N LEU A 371 -13.48 -0.21 18.89
CA LEU A 371 -12.61 0.01 20.04
C LEU A 371 -11.65 -1.16 20.20
N TRP A 372 -10.36 -0.88 20.20
CA TRP A 372 -9.31 -1.85 20.50
C TRP A 372 -8.68 -1.57 21.86
N LEU A 373 -8.87 -2.48 22.79
CA LEU A 373 -8.29 -2.43 24.14
C LEU A 373 -6.95 -3.18 24.21
N ASP A 374 -6.08 -2.74 25.09
CA ASP A 374 -4.82 -3.43 25.33
C ASP A 374 -5.06 -4.84 25.89
N GLY A 375 -4.28 -5.80 25.43
CA GLY A 375 -4.44 -7.22 25.77
C GLY A 375 -5.62 -7.93 25.09
N ALA A 376 -6.48 -7.22 24.32
CA ALA A 376 -7.61 -7.85 23.66
C ALA A 376 -7.19 -8.49 22.33
N ASP A 377 -7.73 -9.69 22.04
CA ASP A 377 -7.52 -10.41 20.77
C ASP A 377 -8.55 -10.06 19.69
N THR A 378 -9.58 -9.29 20.04
CA THR A 378 -10.62 -8.80 19.15
C THR A 378 -10.93 -7.33 19.47
N THR A 379 -11.47 -6.61 18.50
CA THR A 379 -12.02 -5.28 18.71
C THR A 379 -13.49 -5.37 19.14
N GLN A 380 -13.98 -4.31 19.79
CA GLN A 380 -15.40 -4.13 20.11
C GLN A 380 -16.02 -3.25 19.05
N THR A 381 -16.98 -3.76 18.29
CA THR A 381 -17.73 -2.98 17.30
C THR A 381 -18.88 -2.25 17.98
N THR A 382 -19.09 -0.99 17.63
CA THR A 382 -20.22 -0.16 18.08
C THR A 382 -21.08 0.25 16.89
N ALA A 383 -22.35 0.54 17.12
CA ALA A 383 -23.31 0.81 16.06
C ALA A 383 -23.08 2.17 15.37
N ASP A 384 -22.55 3.15 16.10
CA ASP A 384 -22.40 4.54 15.66
C ASP A 384 -21.23 5.23 16.42
N PRO A 385 -20.78 6.40 15.95
CA PRO A 385 -19.69 7.15 16.60
C PRO A 385 -20.01 7.59 18.05
N ALA A 386 -21.27 7.92 18.38
CA ALA A 386 -21.63 8.30 19.73
C ALA A 386 -21.56 7.11 20.70
N SER A 387 -21.93 5.92 20.24
CA SER A 387 -21.78 4.66 20.98
C SER A 387 -20.31 4.32 21.19
N LEU A 388 -19.44 4.57 20.21
CA LEU A 388 -18.00 4.41 20.36
C LEU A 388 -17.43 5.36 21.43
N LEU A 389 -17.78 6.62 21.39
CA LEU A 389 -17.34 7.60 22.40
C LEU A 389 -17.75 7.17 23.82
N ARG A 390 -18.98 6.64 23.99
CA ARG A 390 -19.41 6.06 25.28
C ARG A 390 -18.57 4.85 25.68
N ALA A 391 -18.32 3.92 24.77
CA ALA A 391 -17.51 2.72 25.03
C ALA A 391 -16.06 3.08 25.42
N VAL A 392 -15.46 4.07 24.75
CA VAL A 392 -14.12 4.60 25.10
C VAL A 392 -14.14 5.20 26.51
N ARG A 393 -15.10 6.09 26.81
CA ARG A 393 -15.23 6.70 28.14
C ARG A 393 -15.39 5.67 29.25
N ASP A 394 -16.25 4.68 29.01
CA ASP A 394 -16.51 3.62 29.99
C ASP A 394 -15.27 2.72 30.19
N ALA A 395 -14.52 2.45 29.14
CA ALA A 395 -13.25 1.72 29.22
C ALA A 395 -12.22 2.49 30.06
N LEU A 396 -12.04 3.77 29.77
CA LEU A 396 -11.13 4.65 30.54
C LEU A 396 -11.56 4.79 32.00
N GLY A 397 -12.87 4.92 32.27
CA GLY A 397 -13.43 4.98 33.63
C GLY A 397 -13.19 3.72 34.44
N ARG A 398 -13.04 2.57 33.80
CA ARG A 398 -12.65 1.30 34.44
C ARG A 398 -11.14 1.09 34.53
N GLY A 399 -10.32 2.05 34.11
CA GLY A 399 -8.87 1.95 34.09
C GLY A 399 -8.33 1.08 32.94
N ALA A 400 -9.14 0.73 31.95
CA ALA A 400 -8.67 -0.02 30.79
C ALA A 400 -7.84 0.87 29.87
N ARG A 401 -6.77 0.31 29.30
CA ARG A 401 -5.93 1.01 28.34
C ARG A 401 -6.50 0.84 26.93
N VAL A 402 -6.87 1.97 26.31
CA VAL A 402 -7.29 2.03 24.91
C VAL A 402 -6.06 2.06 24.02
N ARG A 403 -5.92 1.10 23.10
CA ARG A 403 -4.87 1.09 22.08
C ARG A 403 -5.23 2.01 20.92
N ALA A 404 -6.43 1.87 20.40
CA ALA A 404 -6.97 2.71 19.34
C ALA A 404 -8.50 2.65 19.33
N ALA A 405 -9.12 3.70 18.80
CA ALA A 405 -10.52 3.72 18.45
C ALA A 405 -10.64 4.23 17.00
N TYR A 406 -11.51 3.61 16.22
CA TYR A 406 -11.67 3.89 14.80
C TYR A 406 -13.10 4.29 14.49
N VAL A 407 -13.25 5.30 13.62
CA VAL A 407 -14.55 5.82 13.15
C VAL A 407 -14.52 5.95 11.63
N PRO A 408 -15.66 5.80 10.96
CA PRO A 408 -15.78 6.22 9.56
C PRO A 408 -15.93 7.75 9.51
N ASP A 409 -15.23 8.39 8.56
CA ASP A 409 -15.48 9.78 8.20
C ASP A 409 -16.94 9.98 7.75
N THR A 410 -17.59 11.02 8.22
CA THR A 410 -19.01 11.28 7.96
C THR A 410 -19.30 11.57 6.49
N GLU A 411 -18.35 12.20 5.76
CA GLU A 411 -18.55 12.61 4.37
C GLU A 411 -18.21 11.49 3.38
N PHE A 412 -17.07 10.82 3.60
CA PHE A 412 -16.54 9.86 2.64
C PHE A 412 -16.63 8.40 3.11
N GLY A 413 -16.83 8.17 4.39
CA GLY A 413 -16.81 6.84 5.01
C GLY A 413 -15.41 6.29 5.21
N THR A 414 -14.37 7.08 4.98
CA THR A 414 -12.98 6.66 5.20
C THR A 414 -12.75 6.36 6.67
N ARG A 415 -12.23 5.18 6.98
CA ARG A 415 -11.90 4.79 8.34
C ARG A 415 -10.72 5.62 8.87
N TRP A 416 -10.89 6.21 10.06
CA TRP A 416 -9.88 7.05 10.66
C TRP A 416 -9.76 6.83 12.17
N PHE A 417 -8.70 7.36 12.80
CA PHE A 417 -8.54 7.35 14.25
C PHE A 417 -9.51 8.33 14.91
N ALA A 418 -10.28 7.87 15.90
CA ALA A 418 -11.27 8.69 16.58
C ALA A 418 -10.67 9.88 17.34
N ASP A 419 -9.46 9.69 17.93
CA ASP A 419 -8.74 10.73 18.66
C ASP A 419 -8.01 11.73 17.75
N LYS A 420 -7.97 11.48 16.45
CA LYS A 420 -7.39 12.34 15.41
C LYS A 420 -8.44 12.95 14.48
N ALA A 421 -9.69 12.55 14.61
CA ALA A 421 -10.80 13.08 13.83
C ALA A 421 -11.18 14.50 14.30
N PHE A 422 -11.70 15.30 13.37
CA PHE A 422 -12.38 16.55 13.66
C PHE A 422 -13.82 16.22 13.98
N TRP A 423 -14.28 16.57 15.18
CA TRP A 423 -15.62 16.24 15.65
C TRP A 423 -16.58 17.41 15.50
N VAL A 424 -17.77 17.13 15.05
CA VAL A 424 -18.89 18.08 15.03
C VAL A 424 -20.02 17.51 15.88
N LYS A 425 -20.53 18.31 16.80
CA LYS A 425 -21.75 18.01 17.56
C LYS A 425 -22.93 18.69 16.87
N ASP A 426 -23.91 17.88 16.46
CA ASP A 426 -25.15 18.32 15.86
C ASP A 426 -26.33 17.74 16.65
N GLY A 427 -26.96 18.58 17.49
CA GLY A 427 -27.94 18.13 18.46
C GLY A 427 -27.35 17.10 19.43
N GLN A 428 -27.84 15.86 19.38
CA GLN A 428 -27.34 14.74 20.18
C GLN A 428 -26.31 13.88 19.45
N ASN A 429 -26.06 14.17 18.16
CA ASN A 429 -25.14 13.39 17.34
C ASN A 429 -23.71 13.91 17.43
N TYR A 430 -22.76 12.99 17.36
CA TYR A 430 -21.33 13.28 17.23
C TYR A 430 -20.84 12.73 15.90
N LEU A 431 -20.37 13.62 15.03
CA LEU A 431 -20.00 13.34 13.65
C LEU A 431 -18.49 13.50 13.47
N PRO A 432 -17.76 12.43 13.14
CA PRO A 432 -16.32 12.49 12.90
C PRO A 432 -15.99 12.83 11.44
N PHE A 433 -14.99 13.68 11.24
CA PHE A 433 -14.43 14.03 9.94
C PHE A 433 -12.91 13.81 9.95
N GLY A 434 -12.37 13.23 8.91
CA GLY A 434 -10.92 13.03 8.77
C GLY A 434 -10.17 14.34 8.51
N THR A 435 -10.84 15.34 7.88
CA THR A 435 -10.26 16.62 7.51
C THR A 435 -10.99 17.81 8.12
N ALA A 436 -10.24 18.91 8.37
CA ALA A 436 -10.84 20.17 8.82
C ALA A 436 -11.78 20.75 7.76
N ALA A 437 -11.48 20.57 6.47
CA ALA A 437 -12.33 21.00 5.37
C ALA A 437 -13.70 20.31 5.38
N GLY A 438 -13.74 18.99 5.57
CA GLY A 438 -14.99 18.23 5.69
C GLY A 438 -15.85 18.70 6.85
N ALA A 439 -15.25 18.84 8.04
CA ALA A 439 -15.94 19.40 9.21
C ALA A 439 -16.47 20.83 8.95
N GLY A 440 -15.66 21.67 8.28
CA GLY A 440 -16.04 23.02 7.91
C GLY A 440 -17.21 23.08 6.93
N ARG A 441 -17.24 22.21 5.91
CA ARG A 441 -18.38 22.10 4.97
C ARG A 441 -19.67 21.73 5.70
N TYR A 442 -19.58 20.76 6.60
CA TYR A 442 -20.74 20.35 7.39
C TYR A 442 -21.28 21.50 8.26
N LEU A 443 -20.41 22.17 9.02
CA LEU A 443 -20.77 23.30 9.89
C LEU A 443 -21.43 24.45 9.09
N ALA A 444 -20.92 24.75 7.90
CA ALA A 444 -21.49 25.78 7.04
C ALA A 444 -22.89 25.42 6.53
N ALA A 445 -23.16 24.13 6.29
CA ALA A 445 -24.44 23.63 5.81
C ALA A 445 -25.47 23.39 6.93
N HIS A 446 -25.06 23.28 8.20
CA HIS A 446 -25.89 22.93 9.34
C HIS A 446 -25.78 24.00 10.48
N PRO A 447 -26.46 25.15 10.35
CA PRO A 447 -26.48 26.18 11.39
C PRO A 447 -26.99 25.61 12.72
N GLY A 448 -26.24 25.83 13.79
CA GLY A 448 -26.53 25.26 15.12
C GLY A 448 -25.65 24.08 15.52
N SER A 449 -24.96 23.46 14.58
CA SER A 449 -23.89 22.49 14.85
C SER A 449 -22.63 23.22 15.34
N ILE A 450 -21.83 22.58 16.19
CA ILE A 450 -20.62 23.15 16.76
C ILE A 450 -19.42 22.20 16.61
N ALA A 451 -18.24 22.76 16.34
CA ALA A 451 -17.00 22.01 16.40
C ALA A 451 -16.65 21.70 17.85
N VAL A 452 -16.25 20.46 18.12
CA VAL A 452 -15.79 20.02 19.45
C VAL A 452 -14.47 19.25 19.29
N ASN A 453 -13.63 19.28 20.30
CA ASN A 453 -12.45 18.41 20.32
C ASN A 453 -12.82 17.02 20.84
N TYR A 454 -11.88 16.06 20.70
CA TYR A 454 -12.12 14.67 21.11
C TYR A 454 -12.47 14.54 22.61
N GLN A 455 -11.84 15.31 23.50
CA GLN A 455 -12.14 15.27 24.93
C GLN A 455 -13.54 15.80 25.25
N GLN A 456 -13.95 16.85 24.58
CA GLN A 456 -15.33 17.37 24.67
C GLN A 456 -16.34 16.34 24.13
N ALA A 457 -16.02 15.67 23.02
CA ALA A 457 -16.84 14.60 22.47
C ALA A 457 -16.97 13.40 23.43
N LEU A 458 -15.94 13.09 24.20
CA LEU A 458 -15.99 12.08 25.26
C LEU A 458 -16.82 12.52 26.49
N GLY A 459 -17.36 13.74 26.54
CA GLY A 459 -18.15 14.23 27.64
C GLY A 459 -17.32 14.96 28.71
N GLY A 460 -16.12 15.40 28.36
CA GLY A 460 -15.35 16.36 29.16
C GLY A 460 -16.07 17.71 29.23
N SER A 461 -15.91 18.44 30.33
CA SER A 461 -16.47 19.78 30.49
C SER A 461 -16.00 20.72 29.38
N VAL A 462 -16.90 21.50 28.84
CA VAL A 462 -16.63 22.60 27.90
C VAL A 462 -15.85 23.70 28.64
#